data_45a7c0f0d3959b678cc0b9973245d8aa
#
_entry.id   45a7c0f0d3959b678cc0b9973245d8aa
#
_cell.length_a   1.000
_cell.length_b   1.000
_cell.length_c   1.000
_cell.angle_alpha   90.00
_cell.angle_beta   90.00
_cell.angle_gamma   90.00
#
_symmetry.space_group_name_H-M   'P 1'
#
loop_
_entity.id
_entity.type
_entity.pdbx_description
1 polymer ?
#
loop_
_entity_poly.entity_id
_entity_poly.type
_entity_poly.pdbx_seq_one_letter_code
_entity_poly.pdbx_strand_id
1 'polypeptide(L)'
;MDDIIGKIILILPTILALTALDYDHLARTIRVEAAPGTMDEYCVAVSVLNRVRSPLYPNTVADVVYSPGQYEGFTKWRPTASHKLVQELQSEEGRAKLLAAYKIIGDRTDFKGQSMLPYRVASEDPMCDPKGNFYHYHWQS
;
A
#
# COMPACT_ATOMS: atom_id res chain seq x y z
N MET A 1 -18.47 6.17 -18.62
CA MET A 1 -18.37 6.78 -17.27
C MET A 1 -17.30 6.07 -16.47
N ASP A 2 -16.42 6.82 -15.95
CA ASP A 2 -15.41 6.28 -15.09
C ASP A 2 -16.00 5.79 -13.77
N ASP A 3 -15.60 4.61 -13.35
CA ASP A 3 -16.06 3.95 -12.13
C ASP A 3 -15.31 4.35 -10.90
N ILE A 4 -14.59 5.48 -10.91
CA ILE A 4 -13.74 5.83 -9.78
C ILE A 4 -14.55 5.97 -8.48
N ILE A 5 -15.77 6.51 -8.56
CA ILE A 5 -16.64 6.64 -7.38
C ILE A 5 -17.06 5.26 -6.88
N GLY A 6 -17.44 4.35 -7.78
CA GLY A 6 -17.78 2.97 -7.42
C GLY A 6 -16.60 2.24 -6.78
N LYS A 7 -15.40 2.43 -7.31
CA LYS A 7 -14.19 1.81 -6.75
C LYS A 7 -13.86 2.36 -5.36
N ILE A 8 -14.00 3.67 -5.14
CA ILE A 8 -13.80 4.28 -3.82
C ILE A 8 -14.80 3.70 -2.82
N ILE A 9 -16.04 3.48 -3.22
CA ILE A 9 -17.05 2.83 -2.37
C ILE A 9 -16.62 1.42 -2.02
N LEU A 10 -15.94 0.70 -2.91
CA LEU A 10 -15.48 -0.67 -2.64
C LEU A 10 -14.30 -0.72 -1.67
N ILE A 11 -13.37 0.24 -1.69
CA ILE A 11 -12.24 0.26 -0.77
C ILE A 11 -12.58 0.86 0.59
N LEU A 12 -13.54 1.79 0.64
CA LEU A 12 -13.87 2.49 1.87
C LEU A 12 -14.28 1.57 3.01
N PRO A 13 -15.13 0.52 2.80
CA PRO A 13 -15.44 -0.41 3.89
C PRO A 13 -14.20 -1.10 4.46
N THR A 14 -13.22 -1.43 3.63
CA THR A 14 -11.96 -2.02 4.11
C THR A 14 -11.22 -1.03 5.00
N ILE A 15 -11.13 0.22 4.59
CA ILE A 15 -10.47 1.27 5.39
C ILE A 15 -11.21 1.46 6.73
N LEU A 16 -12.53 1.53 6.69
CA LEU A 16 -13.34 1.75 7.90
C LEU A 16 -13.30 0.57 8.87
N ALA A 17 -13.01 -0.62 8.39
CA ALA A 17 -12.92 -1.82 9.22
C ALA A 17 -11.54 -2.02 9.85
N LEU A 18 -10.54 -1.20 9.52
CA LEU A 18 -9.18 -1.36 10.05
C LEU A 18 -9.16 -1.17 11.56
N THR A 19 -8.45 -2.08 12.24
CA THR A 19 -8.25 -2.04 13.68
C THR A 19 -6.98 -1.26 14.01
N ALA A 20 -6.77 -0.94 15.28
CA ALA A 20 -5.54 -0.31 15.74
C ALA A 20 -4.32 -1.17 15.37
N LEU A 21 -4.42 -2.49 15.48
CA LEU A 21 -3.33 -3.40 15.11
C LEU A 21 -3.05 -3.35 13.60
N ASP A 22 -4.09 -3.26 12.79
CA ASP A 22 -3.93 -3.13 11.34
C ASP A 22 -3.16 -1.86 10.99
N TYR A 23 -3.49 -0.74 11.62
CA TYR A 23 -2.78 0.52 11.40
C TYR A 23 -1.31 0.42 11.84
N ASP A 24 -1.03 -0.30 12.93
CA ASP A 24 0.33 -0.54 13.37
C ASP A 24 1.12 -1.32 12.30
N HIS A 25 0.55 -2.38 11.78
CA HIS A 25 1.18 -3.16 10.73
C HIS A 25 1.40 -2.35 9.45
N LEU A 26 0.42 -1.54 9.07
CA LEU A 26 0.56 -0.66 7.91
C LEU A 26 1.68 0.35 8.11
N ALA A 27 1.76 0.99 9.27
CA ALA A 27 2.80 1.96 9.56
C ALA A 27 4.20 1.34 9.51
N ARG A 28 4.36 0.14 10.03
CA ARG A 28 5.64 -0.58 9.97
C ARG A 28 6.02 -0.92 8.53
N THR A 29 5.06 -1.36 7.75
CA THR A 29 5.28 -1.70 6.34
C THR A 29 5.67 -0.45 5.54
N ILE A 30 4.96 0.64 5.74
CA ILE A 30 5.27 1.92 5.10
C ILE A 30 6.70 2.34 5.41
N ARG A 31 7.12 2.20 6.65
CA ARG A 31 8.45 2.64 7.09
C ARG A 31 9.58 1.98 6.30
N VAL A 32 9.42 0.71 5.93
CA VAL A 32 10.47 -0.02 5.19
C VAL A 32 10.30 0.04 3.68
N GLU A 33 9.11 0.39 3.19
CA GLU A 33 8.80 0.31 1.76
C GLU A 33 8.67 1.67 1.06
N ALA A 34 8.56 2.76 1.81
CA ALA A 34 8.35 4.09 1.23
C ALA A 34 9.21 5.14 1.89
N ALA A 35 9.60 6.16 1.10
CA ALA A 35 10.33 7.30 1.63
C ALA A 35 9.40 8.17 2.50
N PRO A 36 9.88 8.61 3.68
CA PRO A 36 9.07 9.44 4.55
C PRO A 36 8.65 10.75 3.88
N GLY A 37 7.40 11.16 4.15
CA GLY A 37 6.88 12.44 3.67
C GLY A 37 6.42 12.44 2.22
N THR A 38 6.40 11.31 1.54
CA THR A 38 5.96 11.21 0.15
C THR A 38 4.58 10.56 0.07
N MET A 39 3.88 10.78 -1.04
CA MET A 39 2.61 10.09 -1.30
C MET A 39 2.80 8.58 -1.40
N ASP A 40 4.02 8.12 -1.67
CA ASP A 40 4.32 6.70 -1.75
C ASP A 40 3.99 5.97 -0.44
N GLU A 41 4.04 6.64 0.68
CA GLU A 41 3.62 6.08 1.97
C GLU A 41 2.18 5.56 1.89
N TYR A 42 1.28 6.37 1.34
CA TYR A 42 -0.13 6.02 1.25
C TYR A 42 -0.39 5.03 0.12
N CYS A 43 0.40 5.09 -0.94
CA CYS A 43 0.27 4.13 -2.03
C CYS A 43 0.71 2.73 -1.61
N VAL A 44 1.76 2.61 -0.80
CA VAL A 44 2.14 1.32 -0.20
C VAL A 44 1.00 0.79 0.66
N ALA A 45 0.41 1.62 1.51
CA ALA A 45 -0.72 1.21 2.35
C ALA A 45 -1.90 0.72 1.49
N VAL A 46 -2.26 1.47 0.45
CA VAL A 46 -3.37 1.10 -0.43
C VAL A 46 -3.08 -0.22 -1.15
N SER A 47 -1.84 -0.46 -1.58
CA SER A 47 -1.49 -1.74 -2.21
C SER A 47 -1.70 -2.92 -1.27
N VAL A 48 -1.38 -2.75 0.02
CA VAL A 48 -1.67 -3.77 1.04
C VAL A 48 -3.18 -3.99 1.16
N LEU A 49 -3.96 -2.91 1.24
CA LEU A 49 -5.41 -3.01 1.35
C LEU A 49 -6.05 -3.64 0.09
N ASN A 50 -5.48 -3.36 -1.07
CA ASN A 50 -5.92 -4.00 -2.31
C ASN A 50 -5.69 -5.51 -2.28
N ARG A 51 -4.59 -5.96 -1.70
CA ARG A 51 -4.35 -7.39 -1.50
C ARG A 51 -5.37 -7.99 -0.55
N VAL A 52 -5.67 -7.32 0.57
CA VAL A 52 -6.69 -7.79 1.52
C VAL A 52 -8.04 -8.01 0.83
N ARG A 53 -8.37 -7.17 -0.14
CA ARG A 53 -9.64 -7.25 -0.90
C ARG A 53 -9.59 -8.23 -2.05
N SER A 54 -8.43 -8.73 -2.41
CA SER A 54 -8.26 -9.61 -3.57
C SER A 54 -8.36 -11.07 -3.17
N PRO A 55 -9.06 -11.91 -3.95
CA PRO A 55 -9.09 -13.36 -3.67
C PRO A 55 -7.75 -14.06 -3.91
N LEU A 56 -6.78 -13.37 -4.51
CA LEU A 56 -5.46 -13.92 -4.79
C LEU A 56 -4.51 -13.84 -3.61
N TYR A 57 -4.89 -13.15 -2.54
CA TYR A 57 -4.05 -12.91 -1.37
C TYR A 57 -4.81 -13.22 -0.09
N PRO A 58 -4.09 -13.32 1.05
CA PRO A 58 -4.77 -13.42 2.34
C PRO A 58 -5.70 -12.23 2.59
N ASN A 59 -6.70 -12.41 3.43
CA ASN A 59 -7.74 -11.40 3.62
C ASN A 59 -7.59 -10.55 4.88
N THR A 60 -6.42 -10.58 5.52
CA THR A 60 -6.12 -9.71 6.66
C THR A 60 -4.81 -8.97 6.41
N VAL A 61 -4.67 -7.79 6.99
CA VAL A 61 -3.43 -7.01 6.89
C VAL A 61 -2.24 -7.83 7.41
N ALA A 62 -2.38 -8.43 8.59
CA ALA A 62 -1.32 -9.23 9.19
C ALA A 62 -0.86 -10.35 8.25
N ASP A 63 -1.79 -11.12 7.72
CA ASP A 63 -1.45 -12.25 6.86
C ASP A 63 -0.82 -11.80 5.54
N VAL A 64 -1.25 -10.66 5.02
CA VAL A 64 -0.64 -10.09 3.81
C VAL A 64 0.82 -9.71 4.07
N VAL A 65 1.09 -8.94 5.14
CA VAL A 65 2.45 -8.43 5.37
C VAL A 65 3.42 -9.50 5.87
N TYR A 66 2.92 -10.56 6.48
CA TYR A 66 3.74 -11.69 6.91
C TYR A 66 3.86 -12.80 5.88
N SER A 67 3.26 -12.65 4.70
CA SER A 67 3.37 -13.68 3.65
C SER A 67 4.83 -13.92 3.26
N PRO A 68 5.26 -15.18 3.12
CA PRO A 68 6.64 -15.50 2.75
C PRO A 68 7.03 -14.84 1.43
N GLY A 69 8.24 -14.25 1.39
CA GLY A 69 8.75 -13.58 0.20
C GLY A 69 8.15 -12.22 -0.08
N GLN A 70 7.22 -11.75 0.77
CA GLN A 70 6.62 -10.43 0.65
C GLN A 70 7.07 -9.57 1.83
N TYR A 71 7.23 -8.26 1.58
CA TYR A 71 7.57 -7.29 2.64
C TYR A 71 8.72 -7.77 3.53
N GLU A 72 9.80 -8.25 2.92
CA GLU A 72 10.94 -8.83 3.66
C GLU A 72 11.56 -7.86 4.66
N GLY A 73 11.60 -6.58 4.34
CA GLY A 73 12.09 -5.57 5.27
C GLY A 73 11.28 -5.55 6.56
N PHE A 74 9.95 -5.71 6.46
CA PHE A 74 9.07 -5.79 7.63
C PHE A 74 9.37 -7.03 8.48
N THR A 75 9.43 -8.20 7.84
CA THR A 75 9.59 -9.47 8.56
C THR A 75 11.01 -9.67 9.08
N LYS A 76 12.01 -9.22 8.32
CA LYS A 76 13.43 -9.45 8.64
C LYS A 76 13.95 -8.47 9.70
N TRP A 77 13.58 -7.20 9.59
CA TRP A 77 14.12 -6.16 10.47
C TRP A 77 13.18 -5.73 11.57
N ARG A 78 11.93 -6.14 11.52
CA ARG A 78 10.91 -5.86 12.54
C ARG A 78 10.91 -4.38 12.96
N PRO A 79 10.65 -3.46 12.04
CA PRO A 79 10.68 -2.04 12.34
C PRO A 79 9.67 -1.67 13.42
N THR A 80 9.98 -0.63 14.18
CA THR A 80 9.05 -0.08 15.15
C THR A 80 8.04 0.81 14.43
N ALA A 81 6.78 0.74 14.81
CA ALA A 81 5.77 1.62 14.26
C ALA A 81 6.01 3.06 14.73
N SER A 82 5.87 4.01 13.80
CA SER A 82 5.89 5.42 14.14
C SER A 82 4.53 5.80 14.71
N HIS A 83 4.49 6.29 15.96
CA HIS A 83 3.26 6.79 16.55
C HIS A 83 2.62 7.89 15.72
N LYS A 84 3.45 8.79 15.19
CA LYS A 84 2.98 9.89 14.35
C LYS A 84 2.29 9.36 13.10
N LEU A 85 2.89 8.38 12.44
CA LEU A 85 2.32 7.80 11.23
C LEU A 85 1.04 7.02 11.53
N VAL A 86 1.01 6.26 12.63
CA VAL A 86 -0.20 5.56 13.05
C VAL A 86 -1.34 6.55 13.29
N GLN A 87 -1.08 7.63 14.02
CA GLN A 87 -2.09 8.65 14.27
C GLN A 87 -2.56 9.32 12.99
N GLU A 88 -1.63 9.62 12.08
CA GLU A 88 -1.97 10.23 10.80
C GLU A 88 -2.87 9.31 9.97
N LEU A 89 -2.52 8.03 9.87
CA LEU A 89 -3.32 7.07 9.11
C LEU A 89 -4.75 6.96 9.65
N GLN A 90 -4.93 7.08 10.95
CA GLN A 90 -6.25 6.99 11.60
C GLN A 90 -7.06 8.28 11.51
N SER A 91 -6.44 9.39 11.15
CA SER A 91 -7.09 10.69 11.09
C SER A 91 -7.94 10.85 9.83
N GLU A 92 -8.80 11.85 9.83
CA GLU A 92 -9.55 12.21 8.62
C GLU A 92 -8.63 12.59 7.47
N GLU A 93 -7.55 13.31 7.77
CA GLU A 93 -6.55 13.67 6.78
C GLU A 93 -5.87 12.44 6.19
N GLY A 94 -5.49 11.49 7.04
CA GLY A 94 -4.89 10.23 6.58
C GLY A 94 -5.86 9.42 5.72
N ARG A 95 -7.13 9.37 6.11
CA ARG A 95 -8.14 8.70 5.29
C ARG A 95 -8.27 9.35 3.92
N ALA A 96 -8.28 10.69 3.87
CA ALA A 96 -8.34 11.41 2.61
C ALA A 96 -7.12 11.10 1.73
N LYS A 97 -5.93 10.97 2.35
CA LYS A 97 -4.72 10.62 1.63
C LYS A 97 -4.75 9.17 1.12
N LEU A 98 -5.31 8.24 1.90
CA LEU A 98 -5.52 6.87 1.43
C LEU A 98 -6.43 6.84 0.20
N LEU A 99 -7.52 7.59 0.23
CA LEU A 99 -8.42 7.68 -0.92
C LEU A 99 -7.75 8.35 -2.12
N ALA A 100 -6.94 9.38 -1.88
CA ALA A 100 -6.16 10.02 -2.95
C ALA A 100 -5.16 9.04 -3.58
N ALA A 101 -4.48 8.25 -2.75
CA ALA A 101 -3.56 7.22 -3.22
C ALA A 101 -4.30 6.17 -4.07
N TYR A 102 -5.49 5.78 -3.63
CA TYR A 102 -6.31 4.84 -4.40
C TYR A 102 -6.70 5.39 -5.77
N LYS A 103 -6.95 6.71 -5.87
CA LYS A 103 -7.20 7.34 -7.18
C LYS A 103 -5.98 7.25 -8.09
N ILE A 104 -4.79 7.23 -7.52
CA ILE A 104 -3.54 7.15 -8.30
C ILE A 104 -3.27 5.72 -8.74
N ILE A 105 -3.23 4.78 -7.82
CA ILE A 105 -2.82 3.39 -8.14
C ILE A 105 -3.99 2.45 -8.45
N GLY A 106 -5.22 2.84 -8.11
CA GLY A 106 -6.38 1.97 -8.31
C GLY A 106 -6.27 0.68 -7.53
N ASP A 107 -6.65 -0.43 -8.15
CA ASP A 107 -6.64 -1.75 -7.53
C ASP A 107 -5.30 -2.48 -7.63
N ARG A 108 -4.23 -1.78 -7.97
CA ARG A 108 -2.91 -2.40 -8.08
C ARG A 108 -2.49 -2.99 -6.74
N THR A 109 -1.91 -4.18 -6.80
CA THR A 109 -1.55 -4.94 -5.61
C THR A 109 -0.05 -5.07 -5.40
N ASP A 110 0.74 -4.89 -6.45
CA ASP A 110 2.16 -5.16 -6.43
C ASP A 110 2.96 -3.89 -6.65
N PHE A 111 4.15 -3.84 -6.05
CA PHE A 111 5.06 -2.73 -6.30
C PHE A 111 6.50 -3.20 -6.20
N LYS A 112 7.39 -2.45 -6.86
CA LYS A 112 8.84 -2.67 -6.78
C LYS A 112 9.54 -1.32 -6.76
N GLY A 113 10.60 -1.24 -5.96
CA GLY A 113 11.49 -0.09 -5.99
C GLY A 113 12.24 -0.02 -7.31
N GLN A 114 12.64 1.18 -7.70
CA GLN A 114 13.31 1.40 -8.99
C GLN A 114 14.60 0.60 -9.13
N SER A 115 15.34 0.44 -8.03
CA SER A 115 16.59 -0.32 -8.02
C SER A 115 16.39 -1.82 -8.18
N MET A 116 15.16 -2.30 -8.00
CA MET A 116 14.85 -3.73 -8.09
C MET A 116 14.49 -4.17 -9.50
N LEU A 117 14.34 -3.24 -10.42
CA LEU A 117 13.99 -3.56 -11.81
C LEU A 117 15.28 -3.75 -12.60
N PRO A 118 15.52 -4.94 -13.18
CA PRO A 118 16.69 -5.16 -14.03
C PRO A 118 16.63 -4.36 -15.33
N TYR A 119 15.44 -3.96 -15.73
CA TYR A 119 15.19 -3.09 -16.86
C TYR A 119 13.85 -2.42 -16.64
N ARG A 120 13.66 -1.27 -17.21
CA ARG A 120 12.37 -0.59 -17.11
C ARG A 120 11.30 -1.38 -17.85
N VAL A 121 10.19 -1.59 -17.18
CA VAL A 121 8.98 -2.00 -17.87
C VAL A 121 8.49 -0.76 -18.61
N ALA A 122 8.50 -0.83 -19.93
CA ALA A 122 8.44 0.33 -20.81
C ALA A 122 7.24 1.26 -20.62
N SER A 123 6.18 0.80 -19.99
CA SER A 123 4.95 1.58 -19.85
C SER A 123 4.67 2.03 -18.42
N GLU A 124 5.57 1.78 -17.47
CA GLU A 124 5.29 2.09 -16.09
C GLU A 124 6.17 3.20 -15.56
N ASP A 125 5.51 4.22 -15.04
CA ASP A 125 6.16 5.31 -14.34
C ASP A 125 5.87 5.19 -12.85
N PRO A 126 6.79 5.66 -11.98
CA PRO A 126 6.48 5.78 -10.58
C PRO A 126 5.31 6.75 -10.43
N MET A 127 4.22 6.28 -9.82
CA MET A 127 2.96 7.01 -9.84
C MET A 127 2.80 7.99 -8.68
N CYS A 128 3.37 7.65 -7.53
CA CYS A 128 3.12 8.37 -6.28
C CYS A 128 4.29 9.24 -5.85
N ASP A 129 5.49 8.86 -6.22
CA ASP A 129 6.70 9.60 -5.95
C ASP A 129 7.68 9.36 -7.10
N PRO A 130 8.26 10.41 -7.72
CA PRO A 130 9.17 10.24 -8.86
C PRO A 130 10.37 9.33 -8.59
N LYS A 131 10.77 9.21 -7.33
CA LYS A 131 11.88 8.33 -6.91
C LYS A 131 11.39 7.09 -6.17
N GLY A 132 10.08 6.88 -6.13
CA GLY A 132 9.46 5.84 -5.36
C GLY A 132 9.21 4.55 -6.13
N ASN A 133 8.24 3.81 -5.63
CA ASN A 133 7.92 2.51 -6.17
C ASN A 133 7.12 2.57 -7.47
N PHE A 134 7.27 1.55 -8.27
CA PHE A 134 6.42 1.28 -9.42
C PHE A 134 5.30 0.36 -8.97
N TYR A 135 4.04 0.74 -9.27
CA TYR A 135 2.87 -0.06 -8.89
C TYR A 135 2.30 -0.73 -10.12
N HIS A 136 1.92 -2.01 -9.97
CA HIS A 136 1.34 -2.78 -11.06
C HIS A 136 0.34 -3.80 -10.54
N TYR A 137 -0.45 -4.35 -11.46
CA TYR A 137 -1.40 -5.40 -11.13
C TYR A 137 -0.64 -6.71 -10.91
N HIS A 138 -1.32 -7.64 -10.23
CA HIS A 138 -0.71 -8.92 -9.93
C HIS A 138 -0.14 -9.58 -11.20
N TRP A 139 1.15 -9.97 -11.13
CA TRP A 139 1.78 -10.70 -12.22
C TRP A 139 1.15 -12.06 -12.32
N GLN A 140 0.72 -12.41 -13.53
CA GLN A 140 0.39 -13.78 -13.87
C GLN A 140 1.58 -14.31 -14.65
N SER A 141 2.25 -15.26 -14.04
CA SER A 141 3.35 -15.94 -14.69
C SER A 141 2.85 -16.91 -15.73
#